data_c71d26e03e072596933b379fbd90aac4
#
_entry.id   c71d26e03e072596933b379fbd90aac4
#
_cell.length_a   1.000
_cell.length_b   1.000
_cell.length_c   1.000
_cell.angle_alpha   90.00
_cell.angle_beta   90.00
_cell.angle_gamma   90.00
#
_symmetry.space_group_name_H-M   'P 1'
#
loop_
_entity.id
_entity.type
_entity.pdbx_description
1 polymer ?
#
loop_
_entity_poly.entity_id
_entity_poly.type
_entity_poly.pdbx_seq_one_letter_code
_entity_poly.pdbx_strand_id
1 'polypeptide(L)'
;MTDPTTPEDKPPRRKTRRPDILGAEGPVERGKNTQPAGRSRKQPADPGENLIAVLSQKVVGQPAATKVIVPYIQMYQAGLAPEGRPVGVFLLLGPTGTGKTKTVEALAEVLHGTEKNVLKIDCGEFQMEHEVAKLIGAPPGYLGHRETQPMLTQQKLNAVTSDKCSLSLVLFDEIEKAAPSMTRLLLGVLDKGILRLGDNSIVNFEKSLVFLTSNLGAREMMREINPDFGFQSVRPPERSDLTGKLQSIALVAVRKRFSPEFVNRIDCIITYQPLTPESLSTILDQQIADLQNHVNTRLGARSFTLEVPFDARQFLLRKGTSSEYGARELNRTIHRHLTQPLATLVATGQVSPGARVLVDLGEGAESLNIRSAEGDEAAAPAHPTVLLVDDNRDLLHFLERLMADAGWKLLTAESAADARKLVAAQKPNAALLDYMLPDGNGVELGVEFLQVQPLMLVIVMTGTILPPEEEALCEEHNFPVLRKPFLASDVMNQIRSRLTPAAGVSRSGA
;
A
#
# COMPACT_ATOMS: atom_id res chain seq x y z
N MET A 1 -15.08 -82.88 -0.54
CA MET A 1 -15.51 -83.38 0.82
C MET A 1 -15.60 -82.18 1.73
N THR A 2 -16.77 -81.86 1.90
CA THR A 2 -17.60 -81.49 3.06
C THR A 2 -17.39 -80.05 3.65
N ASP A 3 -18.31 -79.18 3.33
CA ASP A 3 -18.95 -78.17 4.12
C ASP A 3 -19.47 -78.78 5.47
N PRO A 4 -19.80 -78.07 6.54
CA PRO A 4 -20.80 -77.00 6.53
C PRO A 4 -20.74 -75.93 7.70
N THR A 5 -21.52 -74.88 7.49
CA THR A 5 -22.54 -74.19 8.35
C THR A 5 -22.17 -73.32 9.50
N THR A 6 -22.52 -72.03 9.35
CA THR A 6 -23.18 -71.00 10.17
C THR A 6 -23.84 -71.42 11.48
N PRO A 7 -24.15 -70.53 12.49
CA PRO A 7 -24.99 -69.33 12.25
C PRO A 7 -24.72 -68.05 13.12
N GLU A 8 -25.44 -67.02 12.74
CA GLU A 8 -25.79 -65.72 13.31
C GLU A 8 -25.92 -65.65 14.84
N ASP A 9 -25.58 -64.50 15.38
CA ASP A 9 -26.32 -63.98 16.54
C ASP A 9 -26.32 -62.41 16.56
N LYS A 10 -27.54 -61.83 16.52
CA LYS A 10 -27.82 -60.39 16.69
C LYS A 10 -28.20 -60.15 18.17
N PRO A 11 -27.76 -59.05 18.82
CA PRO A 11 -28.35 -58.58 20.06
C PRO A 11 -29.37 -57.43 19.84
N PRO A 12 -30.27 -57.20 20.85
CA PRO A 12 -31.60 -56.64 20.64
C PRO A 12 -31.70 -55.11 20.87
N ARG A 13 -32.73 -54.58 20.23
CA ARG A 13 -33.27 -53.21 20.37
C ARG A 13 -33.72 -52.92 21.82
N ARG A 14 -33.39 -51.73 22.33
CA ARG A 14 -34.04 -51.15 23.52
C ARG A 14 -34.89 -49.96 23.15
N LYS A 15 -36.12 -50.02 23.69
CA LYS A 15 -37.27 -49.18 23.47
C LYS A 15 -37.18 -47.83 24.18
N THR A 16 -37.79 -46.86 23.54
CA THR A 16 -38.22 -45.53 24.00
C THR A 16 -39.05 -45.52 25.27
N ARG A 17 -38.86 -44.50 26.14
CA ARG A 17 -39.88 -43.97 27.03
C ARG A 17 -39.84 -42.45 27.04
N ARG A 18 -40.93 -41.84 26.64
CA ARG A 18 -41.37 -40.49 27.04
C ARG A 18 -42.04 -40.58 28.42
N PRO A 19 -42.06 -39.50 29.18
CA PRO A 19 -43.28 -39.18 29.90
C PRO A 19 -43.81 -37.76 29.67
N ASP A 20 -45.07 -37.70 30.01
CA ASP A 20 -46.10 -36.75 29.67
C ASP A 20 -46.11 -35.44 30.48
N ILE A 21 -46.85 -34.57 29.95
CA ILE A 21 -47.45 -33.29 30.26
C ILE A 21 -48.32 -33.28 31.51
N LEU A 22 -48.33 -32.16 32.27
CA LEU A 22 -49.45 -31.51 32.97
C LEU A 22 -48.87 -30.25 33.65
N GLY A 23 -49.17 -29.00 33.40
CA GLY A 23 -50.45 -28.35 33.38
C GLY A 23 -50.71 -27.60 34.72
N ALA A 24 -50.56 -26.26 34.79
CA ALA A 24 -51.39 -25.39 35.65
C ALA A 24 -51.18 -23.89 35.29
N GLU A 25 -52.28 -23.23 35.06
CA GLU A 25 -52.43 -21.79 34.79
C GLU A 25 -52.46 -20.94 36.07
N GLY A 26 -52.15 -19.59 35.87
CA GLY A 26 -52.64 -18.50 36.72
C GLY A 26 -51.62 -17.39 36.95
N PRO A 27 -52.02 -16.14 37.21
CA PRO A 27 -52.51 -15.16 36.24
C PRO A 27 -51.61 -13.94 36.03
N VAL A 28 -51.95 -13.18 35.01
CA VAL A 28 -51.36 -11.94 34.44
C VAL A 28 -51.21 -10.81 35.46
N GLU A 29 -50.00 -10.22 35.55
CA GLU A 29 -49.81 -8.83 35.98
C GLU A 29 -49.08 -8.02 34.92
N ARG A 30 -49.70 -6.90 34.51
CA ARG A 30 -49.18 -5.92 33.57
C ARG A 30 -48.15 -5.01 34.26
N GLY A 31 -46.86 -5.18 33.94
CA GLY A 31 -45.80 -4.29 34.32
C GLY A 31 -45.26 -3.54 33.09
N LYS A 32 -45.24 -2.21 33.17
CA LYS A 32 -44.85 -1.26 32.14
C LYS A 32 -43.41 -1.50 31.62
N ASN A 33 -43.33 -1.62 30.32
CA ASN A 33 -42.11 -1.81 29.54
C ASN A 33 -41.37 -0.47 29.37
N THR A 34 -40.25 -0.29 30.04
CA THR A 34 -39.21 0.69 29.68
C THR A 34 -38.03 -0.09 29.11
N GLN A 35 -37.91 -0.06 27.78
CA GLN A 35 -36.75 -0.59 27.09
C GLN A 35 -35.52 0.31 27.39
N PRO A 36 -34.39 -0.25 27.83
CA PRO A 36 -33.10 0.45 27.74
C PRO A 36 -32.54 0.31 26.34
N ALA A 37 -32.15 1.45 25.78
CA ALA A 37 -31.51 1.59 24.49
C ALA A 37 -30.39 0.54 24.27
N GLY A 38 -30.52 -0.21 23.19
CA GLY A 38 -29.57 -1.25 22.79
C GLY A 38 -28.18 -0.66 22.58
N ARG A 39 -27.26 -1.02 23.45
CA ARG A 39 -25.83 -0.95 23.15
C ARG A 39 -25.57 -1.93 22.00
N SER A 40 -25.35 -1.42 20.82
CA SER A 40 -24.79 -2.16 19.69
C SER A 40 -23.52 -2.85 20.16
N ARG A 41 -23.58 -4.15 20.39
CA ARG A 41 -22.39 -5.01 20.50
C ARG A 41 -21.71 -4.94 19.14
N LYS A 42 -20.59 -4.21 19.04
CA LYS A 42 -19.65 -4.38 17.93
C LYS A 42 -19.32 -5.87 17.88
N GLN A 43 -19.75 -6.55 16.83
CA GLN A 43 -19.27 -7.89 16.52
C GLN A 43 -17.74 -7.81 16.47
N PRO A 44 -16.99 -8.79 17.01
CA PRO A 44 -15.56 -8.84 16.83
C PRO A 44 -15.28 -8.86 15.33
N ALA A 45 -14.40 -7.97 14.88
CA ALA A 45 -14.01 -7.88 13.47
C ALA A 45 -13.53 -9.28 13.02
N ASP A 46 -13.99 -9.70 11.85
CA ASP A 46 -13.55 -10.95 11.21
C ASP A 46 -12.00 -10.96 11.17
N PRO A 47 -11.32 -12.02 11.61
CA PRO A 47 -9.86 -12.12 11.55
C PRO A 47 -9.29 -11.82 10.17
N GLY A 48 -10.06 -12.10 9.10
CA GLY A 48 -9.67 -11.79 7.73
C GLY A 48 -9.81 -10.32 7.36
N GLU A 49 -10.81 -9.62 7.85
CA GLU A 49 -10.95 -8.17 7.67
C GLU A 49 -9.79 -7.42 8.34
N ASN A 50 -9.35 -7.90 9.51
CA ASN A 50 -8.18 -7.35 10.18
C ASN A 50 -6.90 -7.57 9.36
N LEU A 51 -6.71 -8.75 8.76
CA LEU A 51 -5.54 -9.04 7.92
C LEU A 51 -5.51 -8.18 6.65
N ILE A 52 -6.65 -8.00 5.98
CA ILE A 52 -6.78 -7.12 4.82
C ILE A 52 -6.44 -5.66 5.22
N ALA A 53 -6.96 -5.19 6.35
CA ALA A 53 -6.72 -3.83 6.81
C ALA A 53 -5.22 -3.59 7.10
N VAL A 54 -4.57 -4.51 7.82
CA VAL A 54 -3.13 -4.42 8.12
C VAL A 54 -2.27 -4.46 6.85
N LEU A 55 -2.57 -5.36 5.92
CA LEU A 55 -1.85 -5.45 4.64
C LEU A 55 -2.07 -4.21 3.78
N SER A 56 -3.30 -3.66 3.75
CA SER A 56 -3.62 -2.45 2.96
C SER A 56 -2.89 -1.21 3.48
N GLN A 57 -2.57 -1.14 4.76
CA GLN A 57 -1.71 -0.10 5.32
C GLN A 57 -0.27 -0.21 4.82
N LYS A 58 0.25 -1.42 4.63
CA LYS A 58 1.63 -1.67 4.18
C LYS A 58 1.79 -1.64 2.66
N VAL A 59 0.76 -2.06 1.93
CA VAL A 59 0.73 -2.14 0.46
C VAL A 59 -0.19 -1.06 -0.09
N VAL A 60 0.35 0.15 -0.18
CA VAL A 60 -0.39 1.34 -0.59
C VAL A 60 -0.76 1.28 -2.07
N GLY A 61 -1.99 1.67 -2.40
CA GLY A 61 -2.47 1.81 -3.78
C GLY A 61 -2.82 0.52 -4.52
N GLN A 62 -2.74 -0.66 -3.85
CA GLN A 62 -2.99 -1.96 -4.50
C GLN A 62 -4.04 -2.82 -3.75
N PRO A 63 -5.27 -2.34 -3.52
CA PRO A 63 -6.26 -3.07 -2.73
C PRO A 63 -6.71 -4.39 -3.37
N ALA A 64 -6.58 -4.51 -4.70
CA ALA A 64 -6.91 -5.75 -5.40
C ALA A 64 -6.00 -6.91 -4.99
N ALA A 65 -4.70 -6.64 -4.77
CA ALA A 65 -3.74 -7.66 -4.39
C ALA A 65 -4.08 -8.28 -3.03
N THR A 66 -4.34 -7.46 -2.03
CA THR A 66 -4.67 -7.92 -0.67
C THR A 66 -5.98 -8.69 -0.64
N LYS A 67 -7.02 -8.23 -1.35
CA LYS A 67 -8.32 -8.91 -1.44
C LYS A 67 -8.25 -10.30 -2.08
N VAL A 68 -7.35 -10.49 -3.05
CA VAL A 68 -7.20 -11.77 -3.75
C VAL A 68 -6.33 -12.75 -2.96
N ILE A 69 -5.28 -12.29 -2.28
CA ILE A 69 -4.32 -13.16 -1.59
C ILE A 69 -4.86 -13.64 -0.23
N VAL A 70 -5.51 -12.78 0.55
CA VAL A 70 -5.94 -13.09 1.93
C VAL A 70 -6.86 -14.31 2.03
N PRO A 71 -7.83 -14.56 1.13
CA PRO A 71 -8.65 -15.77 1.18
C PRO A 71 -7.87 -17.07 1.14
N TYR A 72 -6.74 -17.15 0.43
CA TYR A 72 -5.89 -18.34 0.40
C TYR A 72 -5.19 -18.59 1.74
N ILE A 73 -4.80 -17.53 2.44
CA ILE A 73 -4.23 -17.63 3.78
C ILE A 73 -5.29 -18.12 4.76
N GLN A 74 -6.50 -17.58 4.68
CA GLN A 74 -7.64 -18.01 5.51
C GLN A 74 -7.99 -19.47 5.26
N MET A 75 -8.01 -19.90 4.00
CA MET A 75 -8.24 -21.29 3.61
C MET A 75 -7.17 -22.23 4.19
N TYR A 76 -5.90 -21.82 4.18
CA TYR A 76 -4.81 -22.57 4.82
C TYR A 76 -4.98 -22.64 6.34
N GLN A 77 -5.28 -21.51 7.00
CA GLN A 77 -5.50 -21.45 8.44
C GLN A 77 -6.71 -22.27 8.90
N ALA A 78 -7.74 -22.37 8.05
CA ALA A 78 -8.92 -23.19 8.29
C ALA A 78 -8.70 -24.69 8.01
N GLY A 79 -7.50 -25.11 7.52
CA GLY A 79 -7.22 -26.49 7.15
C GLY A 79 -7.95 -26.96 5.87
N LEU A 80 -8.39 -26.02 5.04
CA LEU A 80 -9.13 -26.27 3.79
C LEU A 80 -8.25 -26.06 2.54
N ALA A 81 -6.94 -25.94 2.72
CA ALA A 81 -6.02 -25.83 1.59
C ALA A 81 -6.00 -27.09 0.74
N PRO A 82 -5.81 -26.99 -0.59
CA PRO A 82 -5.72 -28.14 -1.47
C PRO A 82 -4.52 -29.01 -1.11
N GLU A 83 -4.68 -30.34 -1.19
CA GLU A 83 -3.59 -31.29 -1.02
C GLU A 83 -2.86 -31.54 -2.36
N GLY A 84 -1.58 -31.87 -2.30
CA GLY A 84 -0.79 -32.24 -3.46
C GLY A 84 -0.42 -31.07 -4.37
N ARG A 85 -0.58 -29.81 -3.93
CA ARG A 85 -0.18 -28.60 -4.66
C ARG A 85 0.07 -27.43 -3.68
N PRO A 86 0.73 -26.34 -4.11
CA PRO A 86 0.86 -25.15 -3.29
C PRO A 86 -0.50 -24.61 -2.85
N VAL A 87 -0.55 -23.94 -1.68
CA VAL A 87 -1.77 -23.29 -1.15
C VAL A 87 -2.33 -22.27 -2.14
N GLY A 88 -1.45 -21.58 -2.87
CA GLY A 88 -1.83 -20.65 -3.93
C GLY A 88 -0.63 -20.24 -4.78
N VAL A 89 -0.90 -20.01 -6.07
CA VAL A 89 0.07 -19.55 -7.06
C VAL A 89 -0.41 -18.25 -7.68
N PHE A 90 0.36 -17.19 -7.51
CA PHE A 90 0.00 -15.83 -7.92
C PHE A 90 1.00 -15.28 -8.92
N LEU A 91 0.50 -14.72 -10.02
CA LEU A 91 1.32 -13.95 -10.96
C LEU A 91 1.00 -12.43 -10.77
N LEU A 92 1.99 -11.68 -10.32
CA LEU A 92 1.90 -10.25 -10.05
C LEU A 92 2.45 -9.48 -11.26
N LEU A 93 1.57 -8.82 -12.01
CA LEU A 93 1.90 -8.13 -13.25
C LEU A 93 1.80 -6.61 -13.09
N GLY A 94 2.64 -5.86 -13.77
CA GLY A 94 2.53 -4.41 -13.83
C GLY A 94 3.87 -3.69 -13.91
N PRO A 95 3.84 -2.36 -14.01
CA PRO A 95 5.04 -1.53 -14.09
C PRO A 95 5.99 -1.70 -12.93
N THR A 96 7.23 -1.31 -13.14
CA THR A 96 8.25 -1.31 -12.08
C THR A 96 7.89 -0.30 -10.98
N GLY A 97 8.17 -0.65 -9.72
CA GLY A 97 7.94 0.27 -8.60
C GLY A 97 6.49 0.40 -8.14
N THR A 98 5.57 -0.47 -8.61
CA THR A 98 4.15 -0.48 -8.21
C THR A 98 3.86 -1.28 -6.94
N GLY A 99 4.87 -1.93 -6.33
CA GLY A 99 4.71 -2.63 -5.05
C GLY A 99 4.58 -4.16 -5.15
N LYS A 100 4.83 -4.80 -6.31
CA LYS A 100 4.75 -6.27 -6.48
C LYS A 100 5.55 -7.03 -5.42
N THR A 101 6.86 -6.79 -5.36
CA THR A 101 7.76 -7.42 -4.39
C THR A 101 7.42 -7.01 -2.95
N LYS A 102 7.09 -5.72 -2.72
CA LYS A 102 6.69 -5.19 -1.40
C LYS A 102 5.44 -5.87 -0.84
N THR A 103 4.51 -6.32 -1.70
CA THR A 103 3.34 -7.09 -1.26
C THR A 103 3.75 -8.41 -0.59
N VAL A 104 4.72 -9.11 -1.17
CA VAL A 104 5.20 -10.40 -0.60
C VAL A 104 5.99 -10.16 0.69
N GLU A 105 6.83 -9.11 0.72
CA GLU A 105 7.58 -8.71 1.91
C GLU A 105 6.65 -8.26 3.06
N ALA A 106 5.62 -7.46 2.76
CA ALA A 106 4.61 -7.06 3.73
C ALA A 106 3.82 -8.26 4.27
N LEU A 107 3.53 -9.23 3.40
CA LEU A 107 2.88 -10.47 3.79
C LEU A 107 3.75 -11.28 4.75
N ALA A 108 5.06 -11.39 4.49
CA ALA A 108 6.03 -12.04 5.37
C ALA A 108 6.11 -11.36 6.73
N GLU A 109 6.14 -10.04 6.74
CA GLU A 109 6.18 -9.28 7.99
C GLU A 109 4.92 -9.51 8.85
N VAL A 110 3.75 -9.57 8.22
CA VAL A 110 2.48 -9.81 8.94
C VAL A 110 2.38 -11.26 9.44
N LEU A 111 2.77 -12.25 8.64
CA LEU A 111 2.65 -13.67 8.98
C LEU A 111 3.76 -14.15 9.92
N HIS A 112 4.98 -13.66 9.71
CA HIS A 112 6.19 -14.17 10.38
C HIS A 112 6.86 -13.14 11.30
N GLY A 113 6.44 -11.87 11.26
CA GLY A 113 7.04 -10.78 12.06
C GLY A 113 8.27 -10.15 11.45
N THR A 114 8.72 -10.58 10.26
CA THR A 114 9.83 -9.97 9.53
C THR A 114 9.66 -10.10 8.03
N GLU A 115 9.96 -9.03 7.29
CA GLU A 115 9.91 -9.02 5.82
C GLU A 115 10.95 -9.94 5.15
N LYS A 116 11.94 -10.42 5.91
CA LYS A 116 13.01 -11.29 5.41
C LYS A 116 12.59 -12.76 5.26
N ASN A 117 11.48 -13.16 5.84
CA ASN A 117 10.97 -14.54 5.78
C ASN A 117 10.29 -14.83 4.44
N VAL A 118 11.03 -14.63 3.35
CA VAL A 118 10.66 -14.94 1.98
C VAL A 118 11.82 -15.66 1.30
N LEU A 119 11.55 -16.81 0.70
CA LEU A 119 12.52 -17.46 -0.18
C LEU A 119 12.46 -16.78 -1.56
N LYS A 120 13.38 -15.85 -1.79
CA LYS A 120 13.42 -15.02 -2.99
C LYS A 120 14.43 -15.59 -4.00
N ILE A 121 13.97 -15.77 -5.23
CA ILE A 121 14.75 -16.21 -6.39
C ILE A 121 14.64 -15.14 -7.47
N ASP A 122 15.76 -14.53 -7.83
CA ASP A 122 15.85 -13.63 -8.97
C ASP A 122 15.97 -14.44 -10.26
N CYS A 123 14.94 -14.43 -11.07
CA CYS A 123 14.91 -15.15 -12.34
C CYS A 123 15.85 -14.55 -13.40
N GLY A 124 16.34 -13.32 -13.17
CA GLY A 124 17.38 -12.72 -13.99
C GLY A 124 18.73 -13.45 -13.92
N GLU A 125 18.98 -14.22 -12.86
CA GLU A 125 20.19 -15.06 -12.72
C GLU A 125 20.08 -16.41 -13.48
N PHE A 126 18.93 -16.73 -14.07
CA PHE A 126 18.61 -18.01 -14.72
C PHE A 126 18.19 -17.82 -16.18
N GLN A 127 18.88 -16.96 -16.91
CA GLN A 127 18.58 -16.68 -18.33
C GLN A 127 19.08 -17.76 -19.26
N MET A 128 20.14 -18.48 -18.87
CA MET A 128 20.73 -19.55 -19.63
C MET A 128 20.31 -20.93 -19.11
N GLU A 129 20.15 -21.90 -20.01
CA GLU A 129 19.70 -23.25 -19.67
C GLU A 129 20.61 -23.95 -18.64
N HIS A 130 21.92 -23.75 -18.68
CA HIS A 130 22.86 -24.36 -17.74
C HIS A 130 22.81 -23.71 -16.32
N GLU A 131 22.31 -22.48 -16.18
CA GLU A 131 22.18 -21.81 -14.87
C GLU A 131 21.09 -22.44 -14.01
N VAL A 132 20.10 -23.09 -14.62
CA VAL A 132 19.04 -23.79 -13.90
C VAL A 132 19.59 -24.90 -12.98
N ALA A 133 20.77 -25.45 -13.32
CA ALA A 133 21.45 -26.39 -12.43
C ALA A 133 21.82 -25.78 -11.06
N LYS A 134 22.04 -24.46 -10.96
CA LYS A 134 22.24 -23.78 -9.67
C LYS A 134 20.99 -23.84 -8.78
N LEU A 135 19.81 -23.87 -9.40
CA LEU A 135 18.54 -23.90 -8.66
C LEU A 135 18.28 -25.26 -8.00
N ILE A 136 18.56 -26.35 -8.72
CA ILE A 136 18.26 -27.73 -8.28
C ILE A 136 19.49 -28.56 -7.90
N GLY A 137 20.70 -28.03 -8.09
CA GLY A 137 21.94 -28.75 -7.94
C GLY A 137 22.30 -29.60 -9.17
N ALA A 138 23.58 -29.92 -9.31
CA ALA A 138 24.06 -30.79 -10.38
C ALA A 138 23.89 -32.29 -10.00
N PRO A 139 23.48 -33.17 -10.95
CA PRO A 139 23.36 -34.60 -10.68
C PRO A 139 24.72 -35.24 -10.27
N PRO A 140 24.71 -36.30 -9.46
CA PRO A 140 25.92 -37.03 -9.10
C PRO A 140 26.68 -37.47 -10.34
N GLY A 141 28.02 -37.25 -10.34
CA GLY A 141 28.89 -37.61 -11.44
C GLY A 141 29.15 -36.52 -12.49
N TYR A 142 28.46 -35.38 -12.41
CA TYR A 142 28.78 -34.22 -13.25
C TYR A 142 29.83 -33.33 -12.59
N LEU A 143 30.66 -32.66 -13.41
CA LEU A 143 31.61 -31.65 -12.97
C LEU A 143 30.85 -30.52 -12.21
N GLY A 144 31.29 -30.24 -10.98
CA GLY A 144 30.62 -29.23 -10.13
C GLY A 144 29.57 -29.77 -9.16
N HIS A 145 29.27 -31.07 -9.12
CA HIS A 145 28.28 -31.65 -8.18
C HIS A 145 28.57 -31.32 -6.70
N ARG A 146 29.83 -31.27 -6.29
CA ARG A 146 30.22 -30.95 -4.91
C ARG A 146 30.27 -29.42 -4.62
N GLU A 147 30.32 -28.61 -5.66
CA GLU A 147 30.50 -27.17 -5.57
C GLU A 147 29.16 -26.39 -5.68
N THR A 148 28.15 -27.01 -6.33
CA THR A 148 26.87 -26.35 -6.57
C THR A 148 25.84 -26.80 -5.55
N GLN A 149 25.66 -26.02 -4.48
CA GLN A 149 24.56 -26.25 -3.53
C GLN A 149 23.25 -25.76 -4.12
N PRO A 150 22.17 -26.57 -4.09
CA PRO A 150 20.85 -26.17 -4.59
C PRO A 150 20.33 -24.91 -3.89
N MET A 151 19.74 -24.01 -4.66
CA MET A 151 19.09 -22.84 -4.09
C MET A 151 17.71 -23.16 -3.49
N LEU A 152 16.99 -24.11 -4.09
CA LEU A 152 15.68 -24.58 -3.60
C LEU A 152 15.86 -25.89 -2.83
N THR A 153 15.99 -25.82 -1.53
CA THR A 153 16.03 -27.00 -0.64
C THR A 153 14.92 -26.94 0.39
N GLN A 154 14.52 -28.11 0.92
CA GLN A 154 13.51 -28.18 1.98
C GLN A 154 13.93 -27.37 3.22
N GLN A 155 15.22 -27.40 3.53
CA GLN A 155 15.76 -26.64 4.67
C GLN A 155 15.57 -25.13 4.49
N LYS A 156 15.85 -24.59 3.29
CA LYS A 156 15.65 -23.15 2.99
C LYS A 156 14.17 -22.79 2.98
N LEU A 157 13.31 -23.67 2.48
CA LEU A 157 11.86 -23.48 2.49
C LEU A 157 11.32 -23.43 3.92
N ASN A 158 11.80 -24.33 4.80
CA ASN A 158 11.43 -24.34 6.22
C ASN A 158 12.02 -23.13 6.99
N ALA A 159 13.19 -22.63 6.58
CA ALA A 159 13.85 -21.50 7.24
C ALA A 159 13.08 -20.17 7.09
N VAL A 160 12.19 -20.05 6.12
CA VAL A 160 11.35 -18.84 5.93
C VAL A 160 9.99 -18.94 6.63
N THR A 161 9.72 -20.02 7.38
CA THR A 161 8.56 -20.16 8.25
C THR A 161 8.85 -19.63 9.66
N SER A 162 7.85 -19.55 10.50
CA SER A 162 7.97 -19.16 11.90
C SER A 162 7.07 -20.00 12.80
N ASP A 163 7.28 -19.94 14.12
CA ASP A 163 6.40 -20.60 15.10
C ASP A 163 4.95 -20.13 15.01
N LYS A 164 4.74 -18.90 14.51
CA LYS A 164 3.39 -18.32 14.31
C LYS A 164 2.68 -18.87 13.09
N CYS A 165 3.43 -19.20 12.04
CA CYS A 165 2.87 -19.62 10.76
C CYS A 165 3.83 -20.56 10.06
N SER A 166 3.35 -21.76 9.70
CA SER A 166 4.14 -22.77 8.97
C SER A 166 4.01 -22.64 7.45
N LEU A 167 3.37 -21.59 6.94
CA LEU A 167 3.20 -21.30 5.53
C LEU A 167 4.46 -20.61 4.97
N SER A 168 5.14 -21.21 4.01
CA SER A 168 6.31 -20.63 3.38
C SER A 168 5.90 -19.64 2.28
N LEU A 169 6.59 -18.51 2.20
CA LEU A 169 6.45 -17.56 1.10
C LEU A 169 7.60 -17.71 0.12
N VAL A 170 7.30 -18.00 -1.12
CA VAL A 170 8.31 -18.20 -2.19
C VAL A 170 8.05 -17.19 -3.29
N LEU A 171 9.08 -16.42 -3.64
CA LEU A 171 9.02 -15.38 -4.66
C LEU A 171 10.00 -15.66 -5.79
N PHE A 172 9.48 -15.82 -6.99
CA PHE A 172 10.24 -15.82 -8.24
C PHE A 172 10.10 -14.44 -8.89
N ASP A 173 11.15 -13.63 -8.76
CA ASP A 173 11.15 -12.25 -9.24
C ASP A 173 11.56 -12.21 -10.72
N GLU A 174 10.84 -11.41 -11.54
CA GLU A 174 11.09 -11.21 -12.97
C GLU A 174 11.09 -12.53 -13.81
N ILE A 175 10.05 -13.36 -13.60
CA ILE A 175 9.92 -14.69 -14.23
C ILE A 175 10.00 -14.66 -15.76
N GLU A 176 9.68 -13.53 -16.40
CA GLU A 176 9.82 -13.38 -17.85
C GLU A 176 11.25 -13.44 -18.36
N LYS A 177 12.24 -13.21 -17.47
CA LYS A 177 13.67 -13.31 -17.83
C LYS A 177 14.21 -14.73 -17.79
N ALA A 178 13.51 -15.64 -17.11
CA ALA A 178 13.94 -17.02 -16.94
C ALA A 178 14.04 -17.77 -18.28
N ALA A 179 15.01 -18.68 -18.34
CA ALA A 179 15.14 -19.64 -19.43
C ALA A 179 13.92 -20.57 -19.51
N PRO A 180 13.57 -21.12 -20.68
CA PRO A 180 12.45 -22.04 -20.83
C PRO A 180 12.55 -23.31 -19.97
N SER A 181 13.75 -23.79 -19.67
CA SER A 181 13.97 -24.91 -18.76
C SER A 181 13.51 -24.63 -17.35
N MET A 182 13.71 -23.40 -16.85
CA MET A 182 13.24 -23.00 -15.52
C MET A 182 11.71 -23.00 -15.46
N THR A 183 11.02 -22.43 -16.45
CA THR A 183 9.55 -22.46 -16.47
C THR A 183 9.01 -23.89 -16.57
N ARG A 184 9.66 -24.79 -17.33
CA ARG A 184 9.31 -26.22 -17.35
C ARG A 184 9.54 -26.91 -16.00
N LEU A 185 10.63 -26.61 -15.32
CA LEU A 185 10.92 -27.14 -13.98
C LEU A 185 9.86 -26.68 -12.97
N LEU A 186 9.45 -25.42 -13.03
CA LEU A 186 8.42 -24.87 -12.15
C LEU A 186 7.04 -25.50 -12.35
N LEU A 187 6.73 -26.10 -13.50
CA LEU A 187 5.45 -26.83 -13.70
C LEU A 187 5.22 -27.88 -12.60
N GLY A 188 6.28 -28.61 -12.21
CA GLY A 188 6.20 -29.61 -11.14
C GLY A 188 5.87 -28.99 -9.79
N VAL A 189 6.44 -27.82 -9.49
CA VAL A 189 6.17 -27.05 -8.27
C VAL A 189 4.73 -26.54 -8.27
N LEU A 190 4.30 -25.89 -9.36
CA LEU A 190 3.00 -25.22 -9.44
C LEU A 190 1.83 -26.22 -9.49
N ASP A 191 2.03 -27.40 -10.10
CA ASP A 191 0.98 -28.40 -10.30
C ASP A 191 0.88 -29.40 -9.15
N LYS A 192 2.03 -29.95 -8.74
CA LYS A 192 2.11 -31.08 -7.79
C LYS A 192 2.73 -30.68 -6.45
N GLY A 193 3.11 -29.42 -6.26
CA GLY A 193 3.81 -28.98 -5.06
C GLY A 193 5.16 -29.68 -4.82
N ILE A 194 5.77 -30.26 -5.85
CA ILE A 194 6.98 -31.08 -5.72
C ILE A 194 8.06 -30.62 -6.68
N LEU A 195 9.27 -30.47 -6.15
CA LEU A 195 10.49 -30.25 -6.93
C LEU A 195 11.48 -31.39 -6.65
N ARG A 196 11.93 -32.06 -7.70
CA ARG A 196 13.03 -33.05 -7.62
C ARG A 196 14.36 -32.35 -7.88
N LEU A 197 15.28 -32.45 -6.93
CA LEU A 197 16.62 -31.91 -7.04
C LEU A 197 17.57 -32.83 -7.86
N GLY A 198 18.75 -32.32 -8.19
CA GLY A 198 19.75 -33.06 -8.92
C GLY A 198 20.26 -34.34 -8.24
N ASP A 199 20.24 -34.40 -6.92
CA ASP A 199 20.56 -35.54 -6.07
C ASP A 199 19.38 -36.53 -5.87
N ASN A 200 18.26 -36.34 -6.58
CA ASN A 200 16.98 -37.04 -6.43
C ASN A 200 16.21 -36.74 -5.13
N SER A 201 16.68 -35.91 -4.26
CA SER A 201 15.87 -35.46 -3.12
C SER A 201 14.63 -34.67 -3.56
N ILE A 202 13.59 -34.70 -2.76
CA ILE A 202 12.30 -34.09 -3.06
C ILE A 202 12.10 -32.92 -2.11
N VAL A 203 11.73 -31.76 -2.68
CA VAL A 203 11.30 -30.57 -1.94
C VAL A 203 9.79 -30.44 -2.10
N ASN A 204 9.10 -30.32 -0.98
CA ASN A 204 7.63 -30.21 -0.91
C ASN A 204 7.20 -28.78 -0.70
N PHE A 205 6.38 -28.25 -1.61
CA PHE A 205 5.82 -26.88 -1.63
C PHE A 205 4.33 -26.83 -1.26
N GLU A 206 3.73 -27.91 -0.78
CA GLU A 206 2.30 -27.94 -0.42
C GLU A 206 1.93 -26.86 0.59
N LYS A 207 2.82 -26.59 1.56
CA LYS A 207 2.63 -25.52 2.55
C LYS A 207 3.29 -24.21 2.10
N SER A 208 3.08 -23.81 0.86
CA SER A 208 3.68 -22.60 0.29
C SER A 208 2.66 -21.74 -0.43
N LEU A 209 2.86 -20.42 -0.36
CA LEU A 209 2.33 -19.48 -1.34
C LEU A 209 3.43 -19.12 -2.32
N VAL A 210 3.19 -19.37 -3.59
CA VAL A 210 4.14 -19.11 -4.66
C VAL A 210 3.75 -17.82 -5.39
N PHE A 211 4.67 -16.88 -5.41
CA PHE A 211 4.52 -15.60 -6.10
C PHE A 211 5.48 -15.53 -7.26
N LEU A 212 4.98 -15.14 -8.41
CA LEU A 212 5.72 -14.85 -9.61
C LEU A 212 5.55 -13.38 -9.92
N THR A 213 6.61 -12.59 -10.05
CA THR A 213 6.49 -11.20 -10.51
C THR A 213 6.88 -11.08 -11.96
N SER A 214 6.26 -10.14 -12.66
CA SER A 214 6.62 -9.84 -14.04
C SER A 214 6.31 -8.39 -14.40
N ASN A 215 7.11 -7.85 -15.35
CA ASN A 215 6.92 -6.52 -15.93
C ASN A 215 6.32 -6.60 -17.35
N LEU A 216 5.80 -7.77 -17.74
CA LEU A 216 5.15 -7.96 -19.05
C LEU A 216 3.95 -7.02 -19.22
N GLY A 217 3.85 -6.41 -20.40
CA GLY A 217 2.80 -5.45 -20.71
C GLY A 217 2.95 -4.07 -20.06
N ALA A 218 4.01 -3.84 -19.26
CA ALA A 218 4.19 -2.58 -18.54
C ALA A 218 4.29 -1.36 -19.47
N ARG A 219 4.99 -1.50 -20.61
CA ARG A 219 5.13 -0.40 -21.59
C ARG A 219 3.80 -0.06 -22.26
N GLU A 220 3.05 -1.06 -22.64
CA GLU A 220 1.72 -0.92 -23.25
C GLU A 220 0.73 -0.32 -22.24
N MET A 221 0.77 -0.75 -20.98
CA MET A 221 -0.03 -0.18 -19.90
C MET A 221 0.28 1.30 -19.70
N MET A 222 1.57 1.69 -19.71
CA MET A 222 1.99 3.08 -19.55
C MET A 222 1.56 3.95 -20.72
N ARG A 223 1.55 3.43 -21.96
CA ARG A 223 1.04 4.14 -23.14
C ARG A 223 -0.47 4.34 -23.08
N GLU A 224 -1.21 3.38 -22.53
CA GLU A 224 -2.67 3.52 -22.37
C GLU A 224 -3.03 4.58 -21.32
N ILE A 225 -2.18 4.76 -20.29
CA ILE A 225 -2.39 5.75 -19.22
C ILE A 225 -1.96 7.14 -19.65
N ASN A 226 -0.83 7.23 -20.37
CA ASN A 226 -0.28 8.47 -20.91
C ASN A 226 -0.21 8.36 -22.44
N PRO A 227 -1.30 8.55 -23.17
CA PRO A 227 -1.25 8.56 -24.61
C PRO A 227 -0.38 9.72 -25.09
N ASP A 228 0.70 9.39 -25.82
CA ASP A 228 1.54 10.39 -26.48
C ASP A 228 0.66 11.32 -27.34
N PHE A 229 0.95 12.61 -27.30
CA PHE A 229 0.27 13.69 -28.03
C PHE A 229 -0.01 13.31 -29.49
N GLY A 230 -1.28 13.05 -29.80
CA GLY A 230 -1.71 12.84 -31.19
C GLY A 230 -2.98 12.00 -31.32
N PHE A 231 -4.12 12.55 -31.15
CA PHE A 231 -5.50 12.04 -31.16
C PHE A 231 -6.05 11.81 -29.72
N GLN A 232 -6.40 12.91 -29.09
CA GLN A 232 -7.26 12.87 -27.90
C GLN A 232 -8.65 12.39 -28.31
N SER A 233 -9.06 11.24 -27.80
CA SER A 233 -10.47 10.93 -27.69
C SER A 233 -11.08 11.89 -26.64
N VAL A 234 -12.14 12.55 -27.03
CA VAL A 234 -12.82 13.68 -26.35
C VAL A 234 -13.43 13.33 -24.97
N ARG A 235 -13.13 12.17 -24.39
CA ARG A 235 -13.56 11.79 -23.01
C ARG A 235 -12.46 11.02 -22.32
N PRO A 236 -12.02 11.45 -21.12
CA PRO A 236 -11.19 10.59 -20.26
C PRO A 236 -11.97 9.30 -19.97
N PRO A 237 -11.36 8.11 -20.13
CA PRO A 237 -12.03 6.86 -19.83
C PRO A 237 -12.39 6.81 -18.34
N GLU A 238 -13.60 6.36 -18.02
CA GLU A 238 -13.96 6.10 -16.62
C GLU A 238 -12.94 5.13 -15.99
N ARG A 239 -12.59 5.33 -14.72
CA ARG A 239 -11.58 4.52 -14.02
C ARG A 239 -11.83 3.01 -14.09
N SER A 240 -13.10 2.57 -14.19
CA SER A 240 -13.50 1.18 -14.39
C SER A 240 -13.04 0.61 -15.73
N ASP A 241 -13.16 1.39 -16.82
CA ASP A 241 -12.78 0.99 -18.17
C ASP A 241 -11.24 0.87 -18.29
N LEU A 242 -10.49 1.76 -17.65
CA LEU A 242 -9.04 1.71 -17.62
C LEU A 242 -8.52 0.44 -16.95
N THR A 243 -9.10 0.05 -15.79
CA THR A 243 -8.70 -1.17 -15.08
C THR A 243 -8.88 -2.42 -15.94
N GLY A 244 -10.02 -2.55 -16.64
CA GLY A 244 -10.30 -3.66 -17.54
C GLY A 244 -9.34 -3.71 -18.74
N LYS A 245 -9.00 -2.56 -19.31
CA LYS A 245 -8.02 -2.45 -20.41
C LYS A 245 -6.63 -2.88 -19.96
N LEU A 246 -6.16 -2.40 -18.81
CA LEU A 246 -4.85 -2.77 -18.26
C LEU A 246 -4.76 -4.28 -17.98
N GLN A 247 -5.82 -4.90 -17.45
CA GLN A 247 -5.88 -6.34 -17.27
C GLN A 247 -5.81 -7.10 -18.61
N SER A 248 -6.50 -6.61 -19.64
CA SER A 248 -6.47 -7.21 -20.97
C SER A 248 -5.07 -7.17 -21.59
N ILE A 249 -4.39 -6.02 -21.51
CA ILE A 249 -3.01 -5.84 -21.96
C ILE A 249 -2.08 -6.83 -21.26
N ALA A 250 -2.20 -6.93 -19.93
CA ALA A 250 -1.44 -7.85 -19.11
C ALA A 250 -1.60 -9.31 -19.57
N LEU A 251 -2.85 -9.76 -19.72
CA LEU A 251 -3.17 -11.13 -20.12
C LEU A 251 -2.65 -11.48 -21.53
N VAL A 252 -2.75 -10.54 -22.48
CA VAL A 252 -2.20 -10.72 -23.83
C VAL A 252 -0.67 -10.89 -23.77
N ALA A 253 0.02 -10.05 -23.00
CA ALA A 253 1.47 -10.13 -22.84
C ALA A 253 1.92 -11.45 -22.20
N VAL A 254 1.20 -11.93 -21.18
CA VAL A 254 1.45 -13.21 -20.52
C VAL A 254 1.28 -14.39 -21.48
N ARG A 255 0.16 -14.43 -22.22
CA ARG A 255 -0.11 -15.50 -23.21
C ARG A 255 0.88 -15.52 -24.36
N LYS A 256 1.49 -14.40 -24.69
CA LYS A 256 2.54 -14.30 -25.71
C LYS A 256 3.89 -14.85 -25.20
N ARG A 257 4.18 -14.69 -23.90
CA ARG A 257 5.48 -15.06 -23.31
C ARG A 257 5.51 -16.49 -22.78
N PHE A 258 4.44 -16.94 -22.13
CA PHE A 258 4.38 -18.24 -21.46
C PHE A 258 3.49 -19.23 -22.20
N SER A 259 3.81 -20.52 -22.07
CA SER A 259 2.97 -21.59 -22.63
C SER A 259 1.60 -21.62 -21.94
N PRO A 260 0.53 -22.05 -22.64
CA PRO A 260 -0.79 -22.21 -22.02
C PRO A 260 -0.76 -23.14 -20.81
N GLU A 261 0.08 -24.16 -20.83
CA GLU A 261 0.26 -25.09 -19.71
C GLU A 261 0.75 -24.38 -18.46
N PHE A 262 1.75 -23.50 -18.57
CA PHE A 262 2.26 -22.72 -17.45
C PHE A 262 1.21 -21.74 -16.89
N VAL A 263 0.50 -21.04 -17.76
CA VAL A 263 -0.53 -20.08 -17.38
C VAL A 263 -1.70 -20.76 -16.65
N ASN A 264 -2.08 -21.97 -17.07
CA ASN A 264 -3.16 -22.74 -16.45
C ASN A 264 -2.83 -23.28 -15.03
N ARG A 265 -1.57 -23.22 -14.60
CA ARG A 265 -1.14 -23.60 -13.24
C ARG A 265 -1.13 -22.42 -12.27
N ILE A 266 -1.41 -21.21 -12.76
CA ILE A 266 -1.49 -19.99 -11.97
C ILE A 266 -2.93 -19.83 -11.49
N ASP A 267 -3.14 -19.75 -10.18
CA ASP A 267 -4.48 -19.60 -9.61
C ASP A 267 -5.05 -18.20 -9.84
N CYS A 268 -4.21 -17.18 -9.67
CA CYS A 268 -4.64 -15.78 -9.83
C CYS A 268 -3.57 -14.93 -10.52
N ILE A 269 -4.02 -14.14 -11.48
CA ILE A 269 -3.21 -13.09 -12.13
C ILE A 269 -3.67 -11.76 -11.58
N ILE A 270 -2.76 -11.05 -10.90
CA ILE A 270 -3.03 -9.78 -10.24
C ILE A 270 -2.32 -8.67 -10.99
N THR A 271 -3.09 -7.74 -11.54
CA THR A 271 -2.55 -6.59 -12.27
C THR A 271 -2.38 -5.41 -11.33
N TYR A 272 -1.13 -4.95 -11.18
CA TYR A 272 -0.75 -3.78 -10.41
C TYR A 272 -0.91 -2.53 -11.25
N GLN A 273 -1.59 -1.55 -10.69
CA GLN A 273 -1.78 -0.26 -11.33
C GLN A 273 -0.64 0.71 -10.98
N PRO A 274 -0.36 1.69 -11.83
CA PRO A 274 0.52 2.80 -11.46
C PRO A 274 0.03 3.49 -10.19
N LEU A 275 0.98 3.98 -9.41
CA LEU A 275 0.68 4.65 -8.15
C LEU A 275 0.14 6.06 -8.42
N THR A 276 -0.92 6.43 -7.72
CA THR A 276 -1.46 7.78 -7.75
C THR A 276 -0.60 8.74 -6.91
N PRO A 277 -0.69 10.06 -7.13
CA PRO A 277 0.02 11.04 -6.31
C PRO A 277 -0.27 10.90 -4.81
N GLU A 278 -1.52 10.58 -4.44
CA GLU A 278 -1.91 10.33 -3.04
C GLU A 278 -1.24 9.09 -2.47
N SER A 279 -1.14 8.04 -3.29
CA SER A 279 -0.41 6.82 -2.92
C SER A 279 1.07 7.09 -2.71
N LEU A 280 1.69 7.91 -3.57
CA LEU A 280 3.10 8.31 -3.44
C LEU A 280 3.32 9.17 -2.19
N SER A 281 2.40 10.07 -1.86
CA SER A 281 2.44 10.85 -0.62
C SER A 281 2.39 9.94 0.61
N THR A 282 1.48 8.98 0.63
CA THR A 282 1.38 8.00 1.72
C THR A 282 2.66 7.16 1.85
N ILE A 283 3.25 6.75 0.72
CA ILE A 283 4.51 6.00 0.71
C ILE A 283 5.66 6.86 1.24
N LEU A 284 5.73 8.15 0.88
CA LEU A 284 6.73 9.07 1.41
C LEU A 284 6.63 9.17 2.94
N ASP A 285 5.42 9.35 3.47
CA ASP A 285 5.20 9.43 4.92
C ASP A 285 5.63 8.14 5.63
N GLN A 286 5.33 6.98 5.06
CA GLN A 286 5.81 5.70 5.58
C GLN A 286 7.34 5.60 5.57
N GLN A 287 8.00 6.01 4.48
CA GLN A 287 9.45 5.97 4.37
C GLN A 287 10.15 6.92 5.36
N ILE A 288 9.56 8.10 5.62
CA ILE A 288 10.07 9.03 6.65
C ILE A 288 9.90 8.41 8.05
N ALA A 289 8.75 7.80 8.33
CA ALA A 289 8.50 7.11 9.59
C ALA A 289 9.45 5.90 9.79
N ASP A 290 9.68 5.12 8.74
CA ASP A 290 10.63 4.01 8.75
C ASP A 290 12.06 4.49 9.01
N LEU A 291 12.47 5.62 8.40
CA LEU A 291 13.76 6.26 8.65
C LEU A 291 13.89 6.69 10.12
N GLN A 292 12.85 7.32 10.69
CA GLN A 292 12.83 7.70 12.09
C GLN A 292 12.92 6.47 13.02
N ASN A 293 12.19 5.40 12.73
CA ASN A 293 12.24 4.15 13.47
C ASN A 293 13.64 3.52 13.38
N HIS A 294 14.27 3.58 12.21
CA HIS A 294 15.64 3.11 12.01
C HIS A 294 16.64 3.90 12.86
N VAL A 295 16.53 5.23 12.89
CA VAL A 295 17.32 6.12 13.74
C VAL A 295 17.15 5.73 15.21
N ASN A 296 15.91 5.60 15.68
CA ASN A 296 15.60 5.24 17.07
C ASN A 296 16.21 3.87 17.47
N THR A 297 16.07 2.88 16.59
CA THR A 297 16.55 1.52 16.84
C THR A 297 18.08 1.40 16.81
N ARG A 298 18.73 2.07 15.86
CA ARG A 298 20.17 1.95 15.64
C ARG A 298 21.01 2.84 16.54
N LEU A 299 20.55 4.04 16.82
CA LEU A 299 21.28 5.01 17.62
C LEU A 299 20.91 4.96 19.11
N GLY A 300 19.73 4.40 19.47
CA GLY A 300 19.31 4.24 20.87
C GLY A 300 19.35 5.55 21.64
N ALA A 301 20.19 5.64 22.67
CA ALA A 301 20.34 6.85 23.48
C ALA A 301 20.90 8.06 22.70
N ARG A 302 21.47 7.88 21.51
CA ARG A 302 21.90 8.93 20.60
C ARG A 302 20.91 9.23 19.50
N SER A 303 19.67 8.76 19.62
CA SER A 303 18.61 9.06 18.67
C SER A 303 18.26 10.55 18.66
N PHE A 304 17.69 11.01 17.57
CA PHE A 304 17.21 12.36 17.35
C PHE A 304 15.86 12.31 16.66
N THR A 305 15.12 13.42 16.69
CA THR A 305 13.83 13.52 16.02
C THR A 305 13.98 14.22 14.68
N LEU A 306 13.51 13.59 13.61
CA LEU A 306 13.54 14.13 12.26
C LEU A 306 12.22 14.86 11.97
N GLU A 307 12.31 16.14 11.63
CA GLU A 307 11.17 16.95 11.22
C GLU A 307 11.27 17.31 9.75
N VAL A 308 10.36 16.77 8.96
CA VAL A 308 10.25 16.99 7.52
C VAL A 308 8.97 17.75 7.26
N PRO A 309 9.00 19.09 7.14
CA PRO A 309 7.82 19.92 6.89
C PRO A 309 7.24 19.68 5.50
N PHE A 310 6.05 20.22 5.28
CA PHE A 310 5.29 20.04 4.05
C PHE A 310 6.09 20.40 2.79
N ASP A 311 6.78 21.54 2.79
CA ASP A 311 7.54 22.01 1.62
C ASP A 311 8.67 21.04 1.22
N ALA A 312 9.38 20.49 2.21
CA ALA A 312 10.41 19.48 2.00
C ALA A 312 9.81 18.17 1.45
N ARG A 313 8.60 17.77 1.91
CA ARG A 313 7.88 16.60 1.39
C ARG A 313 7.43 16.81 -0.05
N GLN A 314 6.89 17.98 -0.36
CA GLN A 314 6.50 18.33 -1.73
C GLN A 314 7.70 18.35 -2.68
N PHE A 315 8.85 18.85 -2.23
CA PHE A 315 10.10 18.76 -2.97
C PHE A 315 10.46 17.30 -3.28
N LEU A 316 10.43 16.40 -2.27
CA LEU A 316 10.73 14.99 -2.44
C LEU A 316 9.74 14.30 -3.40
N LEU A 317 8.45 14.62 -3.30
CA LEU A 317 7.43 14.10 -4.21
C LEU A 317 7.67 14.58 -5.64
N ARG A 318 7.83 15.89 -5.85
CA ARG A 318 8.06 16.47 -7.18
C ARG A 318 9.29 15.90 -7.87
N LYS A 319 10.42 15.74 -7.13
CA LYS A 319 11.66 15.18 -7.67
C LYS A 319 11.62 13.65 -7.79
N GLY A 320 10.81 12.97 -6.95
CA GLY A 320 10.71 11.51 -6.88
C GLY A 320 9.53 10.92 -7.64
N THR A 321 8.63 11.73 -8.20
CA THR A 321 7.53 11.24 -9.02
C THR A 321 8.01 10.98 -10.44
N SER A 322 7.91 9.73 -10.84
CA SER A 322 8.17 9.28 -12.20
C SER A 322 7.08 8.30 -12.61
N SER A 323 6.44 8.57 -13.73
CA SER A 323 5.44 7.67 -14.31
C SER A 323 6.03 6.30 -14.66
N GLU A 324 7.32 6.25 -15.00
CA GLU A 324 8.01 5.02 -15.43
C GLU A 324 8.52 4.16 -14.26
N TYR A 325 9.02 4.80 -13.19
CA TYR A 325 9.72 4.09 -12.10
C TYR A 325 8.94 4.04 -10.78
N GLY A 326 7.80 4.71 -10.68
CA GLY A 326 6.91 4.66 -9.52
C GLY A 326 7.63 4.93 -8.19
N ALA A 327 7.33 4.17 -7.14
CA ALA A 327 7.92 4.33 -5.81
C ALA A 327 9.45 4.08 -5.76
N ARG A 328 10.05 3.42 -6.75
CA ARG A 328 11.53 3.23 -6.78
C ARG A 328 12.26 4.56 -6.94
N GLU A 329 11.76 5.46 -7.78
CA GLU A 329 12.37 6.77 -7.94
C GLU A 329 12.18 7.66 -6.72
N LEU A 330 11.01 7.57 -6.09
CA LEU A 330 10.75 8.24 -4.81
C LEU A 330 11.76 7.78 -3.74
N ASN A 331 11.97 6.47 -3.59
CA ASN A 331 12.95 5.93 -2.64
C ASN A 331 14.39 6.37 -2.93
N ARG A 332 14.78 6.43 -4.20
CA ARG A 332 16.10 6.96 -4.61
C ARG A 332 16.24 8.45 -4.28
N THR A 333 15.18 9.20 -4.49
CA THR A 333 15.13 10.63 -4.19
C THR A 333 15.23 10.88 -2.68
N ILE A 334 14.49 10.14 -1.86
CA ILE A 334 14.60 10.18 -0.40
C ILE A 334 16.02 9.83 0.04
N HIS A 335 16.58 8.76 -0.51
CA HIS A 335 17.95 8.35 -0.15
C HIS A 335 18.97 9.43 -0.50
N ARG A 336 18.90 10.01 -1.69
CA ARG A 336 19.86 11.03 -2.17
C ARG A 336 19.72 12.36 -1.45
N HIS A 337 18.49 12.84 -1.27
CA HIS A 337 18.25 14.21 -0.79
C HIS A 337 17.98 14.30 0.72
N LEU A 338 17.63 13.18 1.37
CA LEU A 338 17.35 13.16 2.81
C LEU A 338 18.32 12.25 3.56
N THR A 339 18.38 10.94 3.23
CA THR A 339 19.12 9.96 4.02
C THR A 339 20.64 10.18 3.96
N GLN A 340 21.21 10.43 2.78
CA GLN A 340 22.66 10.64 2.63
C GLN A 340 23.14 11.93 3.34
N PRO A 341 22.51 13.11 3.14
CA PRO A 341 22.92 14.31 3.87
C PRO A 341 22.76 14.15 5.38
N LEU A 342 21.66 13.53 5.84
CA LEU A 342 21.42 13.23 7.25
C LEU A 342 22.54 12.33 7.83
N ALA A 343 22.93 11.28 7.11
CA ALA A 343 24.01 10.40 7.53
C ALA A 343 25.35 11.15 7.67
N THR A 344 25.62 12.12 6.78
CA THR A 344 26.81 12.97 6.87
C THR A 344 26.81 13.82 8.14
N LEU A 345 25.68 14.46 8.48
CA LEU A 345 25.55 15.25 9.70
C LEU A 345 25.75 14.42 10.97
N VAL A 346 25.19 13.22 10.99
CA VAL A 346 25.36 12.28 12.12
C VAL A 346 26.81 11.80 12.23
N ALA A 347 27.46 11.47 11.10
CA ALA A 347 28.84 10.97 11.07
C ALA A 347 29.87 12.06 11.48
N THR A 348 29.57 13.32 11.15
CA THR A 348 30.45 14.47 11.55
C THR A 348 30.17 14.96 12.98
N GLY A 349 29.27 14.31 13.71
CA GLY A 349 28.95 14.69 15.11
C GLY A 349 28.18 16.02 15.24
N GLN A 350 27.57 16.49 14.16
CA GLN A 350 26.79 17.75 14.15
C GLN A 350 25.37 17.58 14.68
N VAL A 351 24.98 16.36 15.07
CA VAL A 351 23.68 16.06 15.66
C VAL A 351 23.88 15.55 17.07
N SER A 352 23.46 16.35 18.05
CA SER A 352 23.53 15.98 19.47
C SER A 352 22.44 14.93 19.81
N PRO A 353 22.67 14.06 20.82
CA PRO A 353 21.66 13.13 21.31
C PRO A 353 20.39 13.86 21.76
N GLY A 354 19.23 13.41 21.29
CA GLY A 354 17.94 14.03 21.60
C GLY A 354 17.63 15.31 20.82
N ALA A 355 18.53 15.76 19.93
CA ALA A 355 18.31 16.95 19.12
C ALA A 355 17.13 16.80 18.15
N ARG A 356 16.62 17.92 17.69
CA ARG A 356 15.65 17.99 16.58
C ARG A 356 16.42 18.31 15.30
N VAL A 357 16.24 17.50 14.28
CA VAL A 357 16.81 17.72 12.95
C VAL A 357 15.73 18.25 12.02
N LEU A 358 15.88 19.49 11.61
CA LEU A 358 14.95 20.18 10.71
C LEU A 358 15.43 20.03 9.26
N VAL A 359 14.47 19.76 8.38
CA VAL A 359 14.69 19.63 6.93
C VAL A 359 13.98 20.78 6.23
N ASP A 360 14.71 21.80 5.86
CA ASP A 360 14.17 22.98 5.18
C ASP A 360 14.45 22.93 3.67
N LEU A 361 13.70 23.69 2.87
CA LEU A 361 14.06 23.96 1.49
C LEU A 361 15.30 24.88 1.45
N GLY A 362 16.31 24.50 0.68
CA GLY A 362 17.46 25.35 0.40
C GLY A 362 17.09 26.54 -0.50
N GLU A 363 18.01 27.50 -0.58
CA GLU A 363 17.87 28.66 -1.47
C GLU A 363 17.63 28.21 -2.92
N GLY A 364 16.60 28.77 -3.57
CA GLY A 364 16.22 28.40 -4.94
C GLY A 364 15.34 27.17 -5.07
N ALA A 365 14.88 26.53 -3.97
CA ALA A 365 13.99 25.35 -3.95
C ALA A 365 14.50 24.13 -4.77
N GLU A 366 15.81 24.02 -4.99
CA GLU A 366 16.43 22.91 -5.75
C GLU A 366 17.09 21.83 -4.88
N SER A 367 17.27 22.08 -3.60
CA SER A 367 17.89 21.17 -2.63
C SER A 367 17.21 21.25 -1.28
N LEU A 368 17.45 20.23 -0.44
CA LEU A 368 17.07 20.25 0.97
C LEU A 368 18.25 20.70 1.80
N ASN A 369 18.01 21.57 2.78
CA ASN A 369 18.96 21.95 3.80
C ASN A 369 18.58 21.23 5.10
N ILE A 370 19.53 20.47 5.67
CA ILE A 370 19.29 19.67 6.88
C ILE A 370 20.17 20.25 7.97
N ARG A 371 19.58 20.65 9.07
CA ARG A 371 20.28 21.27 10.21
C ARG A 371 19.84 20.69 11.54
N SER A 372 20.75 20.61 12.49
CA SER A 372 20.45 20.30 13.88
C SER A 372 19.99 21.56 14.60
N ALA A 373 18.84 21.52 15.25
CA ALA A 373 18.42 22.59 16.16
C ALA A 373 18.98 22.25 17.55
N GLU A 374 20.05 22.93 17.94
CA GLU A 374 20.60 22.88 19.30
C GLU A 374 19.95 23.98 20.15
N GLY A 375 19.32 23.58 21.27
CA GLY A 375 18.88 24.44 22.37
C GLY A 375 17.63 25.29 22.11
N ASP A 376 16.68 25.15 22.99
CA ASP A 376 15.59 26.08 23.39
C ASP A 376 15.13 27.20 22.43
N GLU A 377 14.93 26.92 21.17
CA GLU A 377 13.82 27.49 20.45
C GLU A 377 12.82 26.36 20.22
N ALA A 378 11.99 26.18 21.24
CA ALA A 378 10.66 25.58 21.03
C ALA A 378 9.87 26.52 20.11
N ALA A 379 10.24 26.58 18.85
CA ALA A 379 9.30 26.90 17.81
C ALA A 379 8.24 25.79 17.90
N ALA A 380 7.11 26.11 18.52
CA ALA A 380 5.90 25.32 18.43
C ALA A 380 5.79 24.82 16.98
N PRO A 381 5.36 23.58 16.71
CA PRO A 381 5.23 23.09 15.36
C PRO A 381 4.55 24.19 14.56
N ALA A 382 5.20 24.65 13.49
CA ALA A 382 4.69 25.76 12.70
C ALA A 382 3.30 25.35 12.24
N HIS A 383 2.27 25.89 12.90
CA HIS A 383 0.89 25.59 12.54
C HIS A 383 0.71 26.02 11.10
N PRO A 384 0.21 25.16 10.21
CA PRO A 384 0.08 25.53 8.81
C PRO A 384 -0.77 26.81 8.70
N THR A 385 -0.27 27.75 7.91
CA THR A 385 -1.03 28.97 7.58
C THR A 385 -1.92 28.63 6.39
N VAL A 386 -3.23 28.77 6.57
CA VAL A 386 -4.24 28.49 5.57
C VAL A 386 -4.91 29.79 5.15
N LEU A 387 -4.95 30.07 3.86
CA LEU A 387 -5.70 31.18 3.29
C LEU A 387 -7.09 30.68 2.89
N LEU A 388 -8.12 31.38 3.31
CA LEU A 388 -9.51 31.13 2.95
C LEU A 388 -10.05 32.32 2.17
N VAL A 389 -10.55 32.09 0.96
CA VAL A 389 -11.07 33.12 0.07
C VAL A 389 -12.49 32.77 -0.32
N ASP A 390 -13.44 33.58 0.15
CA ASP A 390 -14.87 33.41 -0.11
C ASP A 390 -15.56 34.77 0.14
N ASP A 391 -16.52 35.17 -0.66
CA ASP A 391 -17.27 36.43 -0.47
C ASP A 391 -18.36 36.32 0.64
N ASN A 392 -18.64 35.11 1.07
CA ASN A 392 -19.58 34.81 2.16
C ASN A 392 -18.90 34.90 3.54
N ARG A 393 -19.10 36.01 4.20
CA ARG A 393 -18.55 36.29 5.55
C ARG A 393 -18.97 35.27 6.60
N ASP A 394 -20.18 34.75 6.53
CA ASP A 394 -20.67 33.78 7.50
C ASP A 394 -19.88 32.43 7.37
N LEU A 395 -19.57 32.03 6.15
CA LEU A 395 -18.73 30.88 5.88
C LEU A 395 -17.28 31.09 6.35
N LEU A 396 -16.71 32.27 6.09
CA LEU A 396 -15.39 32.65 6.58
C LEU A 396 -15.31 32.55 8.11
N HIS A 397 -16.24 33.17 8.83
CA HIS A 397 -16.28 33.10 10.29
C HIS A 397 -16.51 31.69 10.84
N PHE A 398 -17.34 30.90 10.18
CA PHE A 398 -17.58 29.53 10.59
C PHE A 398 -16.30 28.68 10.47
N LEU A 399 -15.62 28.75 9.34
CA LEU A 399 -14.38 28.02 9.11
C LEU A 399 -13.22 28.55 9.96
N GLU A 400 -13.19 29.87 10.24
CA GLU A 400 -12.20 30.48 11.12
C GLU A 400 -12.26 29.90 12.53
N ARG A 401 -13.44 29.81 13.13
CA ARG A 401 -13.62 29.19 14.46
C ARG A 401 -13.21 27.74 14.47
N LEU A 402 -13.61 26.99 13.45
CA LEU A 402 -13.30 25.58 13.34
C LEU A 402 -11.79 25.31 13.23
N MET A 403 -11.07 26.12 12.46
CA MET A 403 -9.64 25.96 12.23
C MET A 403 -8.80 26.49 13.39
N ALA A 404 -9.27 27.52 14.08
CA ALA A 404 -8.66 28.01 15.32
C ALA A 404 -8.65 26.94 16.41
N ASP A 405 -9.74 26.18 16.57
CA ASP A 405 -9.82 25.05 17.51
C ASP A 405 -8.84 23.92 17.13
N ALA A 406 -8.45 23.83 15.86
CA ALA A 406 -7.44 22.88 15.37
C ALA A 406 -5.99 23.40 15.49
N GLY A 407 -5.79 24.61 15.98
CA GLY A 407 -4.47 25.23 16.17
C GLY A 407 -3.83 25.73 14.88
N TRP A 408 -4.59 26.00 13.80
CA TRP A 408 -4.07 26.50 12.53
C TRP A 408 -4.13 28.03 12.46
N LYS A 409 -3.11 28.63 11.82
CA LYS A 409 -3.13 30.07 11.53
C LYS A 409 -3.97 30.30 10.29
N LEU A 410 -5.06 31.08 10.43
CA LEU A 410 -5.93 31.39 9.31
C LEU A 410 -5.72 32.82 8.81
N LEU A 411 -5.78 32.97 7.48
CA LEU A 411 -5.87 34.23 6.76
C LEU A 411 -7.19 34.20 6.00
N THR A 412 -7.95 35.27 6.05
CA THR A 412 -9.23 35.37 5.34
C THR A 412 -9.20 36.51 4.33
N ALA A 413 -9.80 36.32 3.16
CA ALA A 413 -9.98 37.31 2.12
C ALA A 413 -11.39 37.21 1.52
N GLU A 414 -12.02 38.35 1.24
CA GLU A 414 -13.35 38.39 0.60
C GLU A 414 -13.27 38.60 -0.91
N SER A 415 -12.06 38.76 -1.45
CA SER A 415 -11.81 39.02 -2.88
C SER A 415 -10.49 38.42 -3.35
N ALA A 416 -10.36 38.21 -4.66
CA ALA A 416 -9.11 37.75 -5.27
C ALA A 416 -7.98 38.79 -5.10
N ALA A 417 -8.32 40.10 -5.14
CA ALA A 417 -7.36 41.19 -4.95
C ALA A 417 -6.75 41.17 -3.55
N ASP A 418 -7.52 40.92 -2.50
CA ASP A 418 -7.03 40.84 -1.13
C ASP A 418 -6.26 39.53 -0.88
N ALA A 419 -6.72 38.43 -1.49
CA ALA A 419 -6.02 37.16 -1.44
C ALA A 419 -4.60 37.26 -2.02
N ARG A 420 -4.41 37.95 -3.15
CA ARG A 420 -3.08 38.20 -3.76
C ARG A 420 -2.15 38.96 -2.80
N LYS A 421 -2.65 39.98 -2.11
CA LYS A 421 -1.86 40.74 -1.11
C LYS A 421 -1.41 39.83 0.04
N LEU A 422 -2.31 38.98 0.54
CA LEU A 422 -2.01 38.08 1.64
C LEU A 422 -1.00 37.00 1.24
N VAL A 423 -1.11 36.43 0.07
CA VAL A 423 -0.15 35.42 -0.45
C VAL A 423 1.25 36.04 -0.57
N ALA A 424 1.34 37.24 -1.16
CA ALA A 424 2.63 37.94 -1.30
C ALA A 424 3.29 38.27 0.04
N ALA A 425 2.47 38.63 1.07
CA ALA A 425 2.97 39.06 2.38
C ALA A 425 3.28 37.89 3.33
N GLN A 426 2.46 36.85 3.35
CA GLN A 426 2.46 35.85 4.43
C GLN A 426 2.74 34.39 3.95
N LYS A 427 2.81 34.16 2.64
CA LYS A 427 3.14 32.87 2.02
C LYS A 427 2.41 31.66 2.67
N PRO A 428 1.07 31.57 2.59
CA PRO A 428 0.32 30.51 3.23
C PRO A 428 0.65 29.12 2.65
N ASN A 429 0.57 28.09 3.48
CA ASN A 429 0.85 26.71 3.05
C ASN A 429 -0.28 26.09 2.23
N ALA A 430 -1.52 26.55 2.47
CA ALA A 430 -2.71 26.14 1.70
C ALA A 430 -3.63 27.32 1.40
N ALA A 431 -4.38 27.22 0.32
CA ALA A 431 -5.44 28.14 -0.04
C ALA A 431 -6.73 27.36 -0.35
N LEU A 432 -7.84 27.76 0.29
CA LEU A 432 -9.19 27.35 -0.05
C LEU A 432 -9.84 28.50 -0.80
N LEU A 433 -10.16 28.29 -2.06
CA LEU A 433 -10.62 29.34 -2.97
C LEU A 433 -12.05 29.06 -3.40
N ASP A 434 -12.96 30.00 -3.16
CA ASP A 434 -14.27 29.91 -3.80
C ASP A 434 -14.13 30.07 -5.31
N TYR A 435 -14.82 29.21 -6.05
CA TYR A 435 -14.84 29.26 -7.51
C TYR A 435 -15.35 30.63 -8.02
N MET A 436 -16.43 31.13 -7.43
CA MET A 436 -17.04 32.39 -7.82
C MET A 436 -16.68 33.51 -6.85
N LEU A 437 -15.69 34.32 -7.20
CA LEU A 437 -15.32 35.53 -6.43
C LEU A 437 -15.85 36.77 -7.12
N PRO A 438 -16.11 37.87 -6.38
CA PRO A 438 -16.66 39.11 -6.96
C PRO A 438 -15.75 39.78 -8.00
N ASP A 439 -14.45 39.49 -7.96
CA ASP A 439 -13.41 40.09 -8.80
C ASP A 439 -12.55 39.06 -9.53
N GLY A 440 -13.01 37.79 -9.64
CA GLY A 440 -12.28 36.78 -10.36
C GLY A 440 -12.81 35.37 -10.16
N ASN A 441 -12.04 34.41 -10.62
CA ASN A 441 -12.30 32.99 -10.61
C ASN A 441 -11.26 32.28 -9.72
N GLY A 442 -11.73 31.44 -8.82
CA GLY A 442 -10.87 30.75 -7.85
C GLY A 442 -9.91 29.74 -8.48
N VAL A 443 -10.25 29.15 -9.64
CA VAL A 443 -9.36 28.22 -10.35
C VAL A 443 -8.18 28.97 -10.95
N GLU A 444 -8.45 30.06 -11.68
CA GLU A 444 -7.41 30.93 -12.27
C GLU A 444 -6.51 31.53 -11.18
N LEU A 445 -7.12 31.98 -10.08
CA LEU A 445 -6.39 32.50 -8.92
C LEU A 445 -5.47 31.45 -8.31
N GLY A 446 -5.92 30.21 -8.23
CA GLY A 446 -5.10 29.07 -7.78
C GLY A 446 -3.89 28.82 -8.66
N VAL A 447 -4.05 28.89 -10.00
CA VAL A 447 -2.95 28.79 -10.96
C VAL A 447 -1.95 29.94 -10.78
N GLU A 448 -2.44 31.19 -10.62
CA GLU A 448 -1.57 32.33 -10.31
C GLU A 448 -0.77 32.11 -9.02
N PHE A 449 -1.41 31.58 -7.99
CA PHE A 449 -0.73 31.32 -6.70
C PHE A 449 0.37 30.27 -6.84
N LEU A 450 0.17 29.24 -7.64
CA LEU A 450 1.22 28.26 -7.89
C LEU A 450 2.42 28.83 -8.67
N GLN A 451 2.23 29.88 -9.48
CA GLN A 451 3.34 30.57 -10.14
C GLN A 451 4.21 31.33 -9.12
N VAL A 452 3.58 31.89 -8.08
CA VAL A 452 4.28 32.62 -7.00
C VAL A 452 4.81 31.67 -5.93
N GLN A 453 4.04 30.64 -5.61
CA GLN A 453 4.35 29.67 -4.56
C GLN A 453 4.01 28.25 -5.05
N PRO A 454 4.92 27.59 -5.80
CA PRO A 454 4.69 26.31 -6.46
C PRO A 454 4.33 25.14 -5.54
N LEU A 455 4.50 25.29 -4.23
CA LEU A 455 4.27 24.25 -3.23
C LEU A 455 2.98 24.47 -2.42
N MET A 456 2.22 25.51 -2.72
CA MET A 456 0.95 25.80 -2.01
C MET A 456 -0.08 24.72 -2.36
N LEU A 457 -0.75 24.17 -1.34
CA LEU A 457 -1.93 23.32 -1.55
C LEU A 457 -3.11 24.22 -1.93
N VAL A 458 -3.63 24.10 -3.13
CA VAL A 458 -4.83 24.81 -3.57
C VAL A 458 -6.02 23.83 -3.56
N ILE A 459 -7.11 24.24 -2.92
CA ILE A 459 -8.40 23.54 -2.88
C ILE A 459 -9.46 24.49 -3.41
N VAL A 460 -10.22 24.08 -4.41
CA VAL A 460 -11.31 24.88 -4.98
C VAL A 460 -12.64 24.49 -4.36
N MET A 461 -13.38 25.48 -3.86
CA MET A 461 -14.73 25.29 -3.31
C MET A 461 -15.76 25.77 -4.35
N THR A 462 -16.81 25.00 -4.62
CA THR A 462 -17.83 25.40 -5.60
C THR A 462 -19.22 24.94 -5.20
N GLY A 463 -20.22 25.80 -5.41
CA GLY A 463 -21.66 25.48 -5.33
C GLY A 463 -22.27 25.04 -6.64
N THR A 464 -21.52 25.12 -7.76
CA THR A 464 -21.99 24.81 -9.11
C THR A 464 -21.12 23.76 -9.79
N ILE A 465 -21.55 23.29 -10.94
CA ILE A 465 -20.72 22.41 -11.79
C ILE A 465 -19.71 23.30 -12.49
N LEU A 466 -18.41 22.96 -12.39
CA LEU A 466 -17.36 23.67 -13.10
C LEU A 466 -17.52 23.50 -14.62
N PRO A 467 -17.24 24.54 -15.43
CA PRO A 467 -17.11 24.40 -16.88
C PRO A 467 -16.00 23.40 -17.23
N PRO A 468 -16.10 22.71 -18.38
CA PRO A 468 -15.10 21.72 -18.79
C PRO A 468 -13.65 22.23 -18.88
N GLU A 469 -13.48 23.50 -19.24
CA GLU A 469 -12.16 24.15 -19.33
C GLU A 469 -11.51 24.30 -17.94
N GLU A 470 -12.30 24.62 -16.93
CA GLU A 470 -11.84 24.81 -15.55
C GLU A 470 -11.72 23.51 -14.77
N GLU A 471 -12.57 22.53 -15.08
CA GLU A 471 -12.40 21.17 -14.58
C GLU A 471 -11.07 20.58 -15.09
N ALA A 472 -10.71 20.83 -16.36
CA ALA A 472 -9.43 20.44 -16.93
C ALA A 472 -8.24 21.15 -16.26
N LEU A 473 -8.34 22.43 -15.93
CA LEU A 473 -7.32 23.16 -15.17
C LEU A 473 -7.16 22.61 -13.75
N CYS A 474 -8.26 22.27 -13.07
CA CYS A 474 -8.20 21.63 -11.76
C CYS A 474 -7.50 20.26 -11.82
N GLU A 475 -7.75 19.46 -12.88
CA GLU A 475 -7.08 18.17 -13.09
C GLU A 475 -5.59 18.36 -13.43
N GLU A 476 -5.24 19.29 -14.31
CA GLU A 476 -3.86 19.58 -14.72
C GLU A 476 -2.99 20.00 -13.51
N HIS A 477 -3.54 20.88 -12.66
CA HIS A 477 -2.84 21.40 -11.47
C HIS A 477 -3.10 20.61 -10.21
N ASN A 478 -3.89 19.51 -10.30
CA ASN A 478 -4.21 18.62 -9.18
C ASN A 478 -4.94 19.33 -8.02
N PHE A 479 -5.86 20.25 -8.35
CA PHE A 479 -6.68 20.97 -7.38
C PHE A 479 -7.85 20.08 -6.93
N PRO A 480 -7.93 19.70 -5.65
CA PRO A 480 -9.15 19.10 -5.12
C PRO A 480 -10.33 20.05 -5.21
N VAL A 481 -11.46 19.54 -5.66
CA VAL A 481 -12.70 20.32 -5.72
C VAL A 481 -13.64 19.88 -4.60
N LEU A 482 -14.01 20.80 -3.72
CA LEU A 482 -14.98 20.65 -2.64
C LEU A 482 -16.32 21.25 -3.07
N ARG A 483 -17.35 20.41 -3.19
CA ARG A 483 -18.70 20.87 -3.55
C ARG A 483 -19.47 21.36 -2.32
N LYS A 484 -19.99 22.60 -2.39
CA LYS A 484 -20.90 23.17 -1.39
C LYS A 484 -22.32 22.57 -1.58
N PRO A 485 -23.05 22.16 -0.50
CA PRO A 485 -22.62 22.20 0.91
C PRO A 485 -21.69 21.03 1.27
N PHE A 486 -20.63 21.32 2.03
CA PHE A 486 -19.68 20.32 2.53
C PHE A 486 -19.72 20.31 4.08
N LEU A 487 -19.28 19.20 4.66
CA LEU A 487 -19.11 19.10 6.10
C LEU A 487 -17.75 19.71 6.50
N ALA A 488 -17.72 20.32 7.67
CA ALA A 488 -16.47 20.83 8.25
C ALA A 488 -15.37 19.78 8.34
N SER A 489 -15.76 18.53 8.62
CA SER A 489 -14.86 17.37 8.60
C SER A 489 -14.18 17.14 7.23
N ASP A 490 -14.87 17.44 6.14
CA ASP A 490 -14.35 17.19 4.79
C ASP A 490 -13.23 18.16 4.47
N VAL A 491 -13.42 19.46 4.80
CA VAL A 491 -12.38 20.49 4.69
C VAL A 491 -11.16 20.12 5.54
N MET A 492 -11.38 19.79 6.81
CA MET A 492 -10.32 19.43 7.74
C MET A 492 -9.55 18.19 7.30
N ASN A 493 -10.25 17.17 6.79
CA ASN A 493 -9.63 15.95 6.30
C ASN A 493 -8.83 16.20 5.01
N GLN A 494 -9.35 17.01 4.08
CA GLN A 494 -8.66 17.38 2.85
C GLN A 494 -7.34 18.13 3.15
N ILE A 495 -7.37 19.05 4.10
CA ILE A 495 -6.18 19.81 4.48
C ILE A 495 -5.24 18.95 5.33
N ARG A 496 -5.75 18.22 6.34
CA ARG A 496 -4.92 17.36 7.20
C ARG A 496 -4.24 16.25 6.42
N SER A 497 -4.95 15.57 5.55
CA SER A 497 -4.37 14.48 4.75
C SER A 497 -3.22 14.94 3.85
N ARG A 498 -3.15 16.24 3.56
CA ARG A 498 -2.15 16.83 2.66
C ARG A 498 -1.15 17.75 3.34
N LEU A 499 -1.51 18.40 4.45
CA LEU A 499 -0.62 19.30 5.21
C LEU A 499 -0.04 18.70 6.48
N THR A 500 -0.77 17.80 7.17
CA THR A 500 -0.31 17.20 8.43
C THR A 500 -0.03 15.72 8.25
N PRO A 501 1.17 15.23 8.63
CA PRO A 501 1.37 13.79 8.74
C PRO A 501 0.45 13.25 9.85
N ALA A 502 -0.14 12.10 9.62
CA ALA A 502 -0.91 11.40 10.66
C ALA A 502 -0.07 11.31 11.94
N ALA A 503 -0.45 12.09 12.94
CA ALA A 503 0.15 12.02 14.26
C ALA A 503 0.03 10.58 14.75
N GLY A 504 1.18 9.98 15.07
CA GLY A 504 1.27 8.60 15.54
C GLY A 504 0.26 8.36 16.64
N VAL A 505 -0.55 7.33 16.46
CA VAL A 505 -1.36 6.76 17.54
C VAL A 505 -0.38 6.27 18.60
N SER A 506 -0.21 7.05 19.65
CA SER A 506 0.48 6.64 20.86
C SER A 506 -0.28 5.42 21.42
N ARG A 507 0.27 4.24 21.25
CA ARG A 507 -0.11 3.10 22.08
C ARG A 507 0.44 3.36 23.48
N SER A 508 -0.38 3.96 24.32
CA SER A 508 -0.21 3.88 25.78
C SER A 508 -0.80 2.57 26.26
N GLY A 509 -0.01 1.81 27.01
CA GLY A 509 -0.52 1.05 28.12
C GLY A 509 -0.45 -0.47 28.02
N ALA A 510 0.43 -0.95 28.85
CA ALA A 510 0.47 -2.21 29.60
C ALA A 510 0.66 -3.51 28.83
#